data_ee31d276a3f721e1ea170cded6e3933e
#
_entry.id   ee31d276a3f721e1ea170cded6e3933e
#
_cell.length_a   1.000
_cell.length_b   1.000
_cell.length_c   1.000
_cell.angle_alpha   90.00
_cell.angle_beta   90.00
_cell.angle_gamma   90.00
#
_symmetry.space_group_name_H-M   'P 1'
#
loop_
_entity.id
_entity.type
_entity.pdbx_description
1 polymer ?
#
loop_
_entity_poly.entity_id
_entity_poly.type
_entity_poly.pdbx_seq_one_letter_code
_entity_poly.pdbx_strand_id
1 'polypeptide(L)'
;MDTAAITGIHHLTAVCADAQRTVSFYTGKMGLKLVKQTVNFDDPGAYHLYFGNVGADPGSLLTFFEWPDAVRGHTGIGTTHHVAFETATAATQDRWKRWLTGNGIKVSGPYDRVYFRSIYFQDPDGLIIEIATRGPGWTVDEAPDALGQELRPPPVETTAGHRDEAAIAAVTWPEPVPAIDAEMTLERMHHITFMASDAERTMAFYAETLGMRPLKRTINFDDPTSPHLYVGAGDGAPGTVITWFGYRPGSRPRGVVGRGMTHHFALNVADEDAQRAWQERLAAAGVPATEILDRQYFKSIYFQDPDGHILEIATAGPGFAIDEDPTHLGEALRLPAWLEADREAIAGRLRPLTVG
;
A
#
# COMPACT_ATOMS: atom_id res chain seq x y z
N MET A 1 -22.48 -15.40 -6.13
CA MET A 1 -21.38 -14.56 -5.62
C MET A 1 -21.77 -13.13 -5.90
N ASP A 2 -21.51 -12.19 -5.01
CA ASP A 2 -21.74 -10.77 -5.27
C ASP A 2 -20.78 -10.36 -6.40
N THR A 3 -21.31 -10.02 -7.57
CA THR A 3 -20.51 -9.64 -8.74
C THR A 3 -19.76 -8.32 -8.54
N ALA A 4 -20.16 -7.54 -7.53
CA ALA A 4 -19.52 -6.28 -7.16
C ALA A 4 -18.50 -6.41 -6.01
N ALA A 5 -18.10 -7.63 -5.63
CA ALA A 5 -17.20 -7.82 -4.49
C ALA A 5 -15.84 -7.11 -4.69
N ILE A 6 -15.38 -6.41 -3.67
CA ILE A 6 -13.98 -5.98 -3.57
C ILE A 6 -13.12 -7.24 -3.46
N THR A 7 -12.14 -7.38 -4.33
CA THR A 7 -11.28 -8.58 -4.40
C THR A 7 -9.94 -8.38 -3.70
N GLY A 8 -9.59 -7.16 -3.32
CA GLY A 8 -8.37 -6.82 -2.62
C GLY A 8 -7.89 -5.40 -2.89
N ILE A 9 -6.62 -5.15 -2.64
CA ILE A 9 -5.95 -3.90 -2.98
C ILE A 9 -5.70 -3.90 -4.50
N HIS A 10 -5.93 -2.76 -5.18
CA HIS A 10 -5.52 -2.55 -6.56
C HIS A 10 -4.13 -1.90 -6.61
N HIS A 11 -4.00 -0.73 -5.99
CA HIS A 11 -2.74 0.01 -5.91
C HIS A 11 -2.72 0.97 -4.71
N LEU A 12 -1.53 1.51 -4.43
CA LEU A 12 -1.35 2.61 -3.51
C LEU A 12 -0.56 3.71 -4.22
N THR A 13 -1.04 4.94 -4.17
CA THR A 13 -0.38 6.11 -4.73
C THR A 13 0.22 6.96 -3.62
N ALA A 14 1.51 7.23 -3.71
CA ALA A 14 2.25 8.09 -2.80
C ALA A 14 2.79 9.35 -3.52
N VAL A 15 3.37 10.27 -2.75
CA VAL A 15 3.99 11.49 -3.27
C VAL A 15 5.49 11.43 -3.06
N CYS A 16 6.26 11.62 -4.14
CA CYS A 16 7.72 11.72 -4.08
C CYS A 16 8.20 13.13 -4.47
N ALA A 17 9.43 13.46 -4.06
CA ALA A 17 10.07 14.71 -4.41
C ALA A 17 10.86 14.67 -5.73
N ASP A 18 11.34 13.49 -6.12
CA ASP A 18 12.25 13.31 -7.24
C ASP A 18 12.01 11.95 -7.90
N ALA A 19 11.53 11.99 -9.13
CA ALA A 19 11.16 10.80 -9.90
C ALA A 19 12.36 9.87 -10.14
N GLN A 20 13.55 10.41 -10.47
CA GLN A 20 14.74 9.58 -10.73
C GLN A 20 15.23 8.86 -9.48
N ARG A 21 15.22 9.53 -8.34
CA ARG A 21 15.58 8.92 -7.05
C ARG A 21 14.59 7.82 -6.67
N THR A 22 13.30 8.05 -6.90
CA THR A 22 12.24 7.08 -6.68
C THR A 22 12.42 5.86 -7.58
N VAL A 23 12.65 6.05 -8.90
CA VAL A 23 12.97 4.96 -9.83
C VAL A 23 14.16 4.16 -9.33
N SER A 24 15.28 4.81 -9.03
CA SER A 24 16.51 4.13 -8.58
C SER A 24 16.32 3.33 -7.29
N PHE A 25 15.48 3.80 -6.38
CA PHE A 25 15.17 3.10 -5.13
C PHE A 25 14.27 1.88 -5.37
N TYR A 26 13.13 2.06 -6.02
CA TYR A 26 12.15 0.98 -6.18
C TYR A 26 12.60 -0.09 -7.16
N THR A 27 13.32 0.24 -8.22
CA THR A 27 13.91 -0.76 -9.10
C THR A 27 15.18 -1.38 -8.52
N GLY A 28 16.11 -0.56 -8.02
CA GLY A 28 17.44 -1.04 -7.62
C GLY A 28 17.51 -1.60 -6.19
N LYS A 29 16.65 -1.18 -5.25
CA LYS A 29 16.69 -1.64 -3.85
C LYS A 29 15.51 -2.53 -3.48
N MET A 30 14.34 -2.30 -4.10
CA MET A 30 13.14 -3.10 -3.86
C MET A 30 12.93 -4.19 -4.93
N GLY A 31 13.62 -4.12 -6.07
CA GLY A 31 13.49 -5.08 -7.17
C GLY A 31 12.12 -5.03 -7.87
N LEU A 32 11.35 -3.95 -7.67
CA LEU A 32 10.11 -3.76 -8.40
C LEU A 32 10.41 -3.32 -9.83
N LYS A 33 9.56 -3.70 -10.79
CA LYS A 33 9.63 -3.19 -12.15
C LYS A 33 8.94 -1.83 -12.23
N LEU A 34 9.55 -0.85 -12.93
CA LEU A 34 8.82 0.33 -13.39
C LEU A 34 7.93 -0.13 -14.55
N VAL A 35 6.61 -0.18 -14.32
CA VAL A 35 5.66 -0.76 -15.29
C VAL A 35 4.94 0.30 -16.12
N LYS A 36 4.99 1.58 -15.69
CA LYS A 36 4.47 2.69 -16.49
C LYS A 36 5.14 4.00 -16.10
N GLN A 37 5.53 4.77 -17.13
CA GLN A 37 5.86 6.18 -17.03
C GLN A 37 4.76 6.98 -17.71
N THR A 38 4.02 7.76 -16.95
CA THR A 38 3.01 8.68 -17.47
C THR A 38 3.01 9.97 -16.65
N VAL A 39 2.00 10.81 -16.82
CA VAL A 39 1.80 12.04 -16.04
C VAL A 39 0.56 11.92 -15.17
N ASN A 40 0.48 12.77 -14.16
CA ASN A 40 -0.79 12.96 -13.48
C ASN A 40 -1.78 13.60 -14.47
N PHE A 41 -2.89 12.92 -14.79
CA PHE A 41 -3.83 13.39 -15.81
C PHE A 41 -4.59 14.65 -15.39
N ASP A 42 -4.62 14.94 -14.09
CA ASP A 42 -5.21 16.16 -13.53
C ASP A 42 -4.18 17.30 -13.42
N ASP A 43 -2.86 16.99 -13.50
CA ASP A 43 -1.72 17.93 -13.52
C ASP A 43 -0.61 17.37 -14.42
N PRO A 44 -0.70 17.53 -15.77
CA PRO A 44 0.25 16.91 -16.70
C PRO A 44 1.69 17.45 -16.63
N GLY A 45 1.98 18.38 -15.71
CA GLY A 45 3.33 18.85 -15.42
C GLY A 45 4.15 17.95 -14.50
N ALA A 46 3.56 16.90 -13.93
CA ALA A 46 4.18 16.01 -12.96
C ALA A 46 4.14 14.55 -13.42
N TYR A 47 5.22 13.80 -13.16
CA TYR A 47 5.21 12.36 -13.42
C TYR A 47 4.18 11.64 -12.55
N HIS A 48 3.57 10.61 -13.15
CA HIS A 48 2.90 9.51 -12.44
C HIS A 48 3.60 8.20 -12.81
N LEU A 49 4.35 7.67 -11.87
CA LEU A 49 5.16 6.47 -12.06
C LEU A 49 4.48 5.28 -11.38
N TYR A 50 4.46 4.14 -12.04
CA TYR A 50 3.89 2.90 -11.51
C TYR A 50 4.96 1.83 -11.38
N PHE A 51 5.11 1.28 -10.18
CA PHE A 51 5.99 0.16 -9.89
C PHE A 51 5.14 -1.04 -9.47
N GLY A 52 5.56 -2.23 -9.89
CA GLY A 52 4.85 -3.45 -9.55
C GLY A 52 5.67 -4.72 -9.84
N ASN A 53 4.99 -5.84 -9.84
CA ASN A 53 5.55 -7.10 -10.33
C ASN A 53 5.68 -7.07 -11.87
N VAL A 54 6.25 -8.12 -12.45
CA VAL A 54 6.49 -8.19 -13.91
C VAL A 54 5.19 -8.11 -14.73
N GLY A 55 4.08 -8.62 -14.18
CA GLY A 55 2.76 -8.61 -14.82
C GLY A 55 2.02 -7.29 -14.71
N ALA A 56 2.50 -6.37 -13.87
CA ALA A 56 1.77 -5.15 -13.49
C ALA A 56 0.35 -5.45 -12.94
N ASP A 57 0.24 -6.53 -12.17
CA ASP A 57 -1.04 -7.02 -11.67
C ASP A 57 -1.61 -6.12 -10.58
N PRO A 58 -2.95 -5.94 -10.51
CA PRO A 58 -3.60 -5.35 -9.36
C PRO A 58 -3.14 -6.02 -8.05
N GLY A 59 -2.88 -5.20 -7.02
CA GLY A 59 -2.32 -5.65 -5.75
C GLY A 59 -0.79 -5.63 -5.66
N SER A 60 -0.08 -5.52 -6.79
CA SER A 60 1.36 -5.32 -6.80
C SER A 60 1.77 -3.85 -6.91
N LEU A 61 0.86 -2.96 -7.31
CA LEU A 61 1.16 -1.64 -7.82
C LEU A 61 1.35 -0.59 -6.72
N LEU A 62 2.57 -0.08 -6.59
CA LEU A 62 2.90 1.12 -5.83
C LEU A 62 3.20 2.25 -6.81
N THR A 63 2.49 3.38 -6.69
CA THR A 63 2.60 4.46 -7.66
C THR A 63 3.00 5.78 -7.02
N PHE A 64 3.55 6.72 -7.80
CA PHE A 64 4.04 8.00 -7.28
C PHE A 64 3.66 9.16 -8.17
N PHE A 65 3.10 10.21 -7.54
CA PHE A 65 3.12 11.55 -8.11
C PHE A 65 4.42 12.25 -7.75
N GLU A 66 5.12 12.81 -8.72
CA GLU A 66 6.29 13.67 -8.47
C GLU A 66 5.83 15.09 -8.17
N TRP A 67 5.80 15.46 -6.89
CA TRP A 67 5.47 16.82 -6.45
C TRP A 67 6.63 17.39 -5.61
N PRO A 68 7.67 17.91 -6.27
CA PRO A 68 8.90 18.36 -5.60
C PRO A 68 8.65 19.52 -4.61
N ASP A 69 7.67 20.38 -4.90
CA ASP A 69 7.33 21.55 -4.09
C ASP A 69 6.27 21.26 -3.00
N ALA A 70 5.71 20.04 -2.95
CA ALA A 70 4.79 19.67 -1.88
C ALA A 70 5.50 19.74 -0.51
N VAL A 71 4.74 20.07 0.52
CA VAL A 71 5.26 20.01 1.89
C VAL A 71 5.74 18.59 2.23
N ARG A 72 6.68 18.47 3.16
CA ARG A 72 7.00 17.15 3.71
C ARG A 72 5.79 16.64 4.50
N GLY A 73 5.31 15.47 4.12
CA GLY A 73 4.21 14.83 4.81
C GLY A 73 4.64 14.23 6.15
N HIS A 74 3.68 13.94 6.99
CA HIS A 74 3.88 13.19 8.22
C HIS A 74 2.64 12.41 8.62
N THR A 75 2.84 11.27 9.28
CA THR A 75 1.79 10.41 9.78
C THR A 75 0.94 11.09 10.86
N GLY A 76 -0.33 10.79 10.88
CA GLY A 76 -1.32 11.27 11.86
C GLY A 76 -2.72 10.79 11.47
N ILE A 77 -3.73 11.23 12.21
CA ILE A 77 -5.12 10.87 11.90
C ILE A 77 -5.46 11.26 10.46
N GLY A 78 -6.05 10.34 9.70
CA GLY A 78 -6.45 10.54 8.32
C GLY A 78 -5.31 10.36 7.31
N THR A 79 -4.18 9.72 7.70
CA THR A 79 -3.10 9.35 6.77
C THR A 79 -2.66 7.91 6.94
N THR A 80 -2.12 7.33 5.89
CA THR A 80 -1.48 6.02 5.93
C THR A 80 -0.26 6.05 6.84
N HIS A 81 -0.08 5.01 7.66
CA HIS A 81 1.10 4.83 8.48
C HIS A 81 2.20 4.13 7.69
N HIS A 82 1.88 3.00 7.04
CA HIS A 82 2.82 2.24 6.22
C HIS A 82 2.10 1.40 5.17
N VAL A 83 2.88 0.97 4.17
CA VAL A 83 2.50 -0.05 3.20
C VAL A 83 3.39 -1.27 3.39
N ALA A 84 2.79 -2.46 3.43
CA ALA A 84 3.50 -3.72 3.59
C ALA A 84 3.52 -4.52 2.28
N PHE A 85 4.69 -5.04 1.92
CA PHE A 85 4.87 -6.04 0.86
C PHE A 85 5.00 -7.44 1.45
N GLU A 86 4.52 -8.44 0.72
CA GLU A 86 4.59 -9.83 1.12
C GLU A 86 5.96 -10.43 0.81
N THR A 87 6.50 -11.22 1.75
CA THR A 87 7.57 -12.19 1.50
C THR A 87 7.15 -13.57 2.00
N ALA A 88 7.65 -14.62 1.37
CA ALA A 88 7.16 -15.98 1.60
C ALA A 88 7.50 -16.52 2.99
N THR A 89 8.72 -16.30 3.49
CA THR A 89 9.24 -16.94 4.69
C THR A 89 10.05 -15.99 5.58
N ALA A 90 10.27 -16.37 6.84
CA ALA A 90 11.16 -15.67 7.75
C ALA A 90 12.62 -15.65 7.23
N ALA A 91 13.09 -16.74 6.63
CA ALA A 91 14.43 -16.81 6.04
C ALA A 91 14.60 -15.81 4.88
N THR A 92 13.61 -15.71 3.99
CA THR A 92 13.60 -14.73 2.92
C THR A 92 13.56 -13.30 3.45
N GLN A 93 12.80 -13.07 4.55
CA GLN A 93 12.77 -11.76 5.21
C GLN A 93 14.12 -11.39 5.84
N ASP A 94 14.85 -12.35 6.43
CA ASP A 94 16.20 -12.11 6.96
C ASP A 94 17.20 -11.76 5.84
N ARG A 95 17.05 -12.36 4.66
CA ARG A 95 17.79 -11.99 3.44
C ARG A 95 17.44 -10.57 2.98
N TRP A 96 16.18 -10.18 3.03
CA TRP A 96 15.75 -8.80 2.78
C TRP A 96 16.38 -7.81 3.75
N LYS A 97 16.38 -8.11 5.05
CA LYS A 97 17.05 -7.26 6.06
C LYS A 97 18.54 -7.13 5.74
N ARG A 98 19.21 -8.24 5.40
CA ARG A 98 20.65 -8.24 5.04
C ARG A 98 20.93 -7.42 3.79
N TRP A 99 20.10 -7.57 2.75
CA TRP A 99 20.21 -6.81 1.51
C TRP A 99 20.05 -5.31 1.74
N LEU A 100 18.98 -4.90 2.39
CA LEU A 100 18.67 -3.49 2.66
C LEU A 100 19.77 -2.85 3.51
N THR A 101 20.20 -3.49 4.60
CA THR A 101 21.26 -2.97 5.47
C THR A 101 22.61 -2.93 4.75
N GLY A 102 22.92 -3.92 3.91
CA GLY A 102 24.09 -3.92 3.06
C GLY A 102 24.12 -2.79 2.02
N ASN A 103 22.96 -2.28 1.64
CA ASN A 103 22.76 -1.13 0.78
C ASN A 103 22.63 0.21 1.55
N GLY A 104 22.94 0.23 2.85
CA GLY A 104 22.93 1.44 3.68
C GLY A 104 21.54 1.90 4.15
N ILE A 105 20.51 1.08 3.99
CA ILE A 105 19.14 1.37 4.44
C ILE A 105 19.00 0.89 5.88
N LYS A 106 18.53 1.78 6.77
CA LYS A 106 18.25 1.43 8.16
C LYS A 106 16.99 0.60 8.23
N VAL A 107 17.10 -0.61 8.79
CA VAL A 107 15.98 -1.55 8.95
C VAL A 107 15.76 -1.84 10.42
N SER A 108 14.51 -1.78 10.88
CA SER A 108 14.07 -2.23 12.21
C SER A 108 13.32 -3.57 12.14
N GLY A 109 13.32 -4.30 13.24
CA GLY A 109 12.81 -5.67 13.29
C GLY A 109 13.91 -6.71 13.03
N PRO A 110 13.52 -7.99 12.85
CA PRO A 110 12.15 -8.47 12.59
C PRO A 110 11.31 -8.56 13.89
N TYR A 111 10.12 -8.00 13.82
CA TYR A 111 9.16 -8.05 14.92
C TYR A 111 8.15 -9.18 14.70
N ASP A 112 7.91 -9.97 15.74
CA ASP A 112 6.80 -10.92 15.75
C ASP A 112 5.48 -10.16 15.98
N ARG A 113 4.56 -10.28 15.03
CA ARG A 113 3.21 -9.71 15.08
C ARG A 113 2.15 -10.80 15.32
N VAL A 114 2.56 -12.00 15.76
CA VAL A 114 1.73 -13.18 15.95
C VAL A 114 1.20 -13.75 14.62
N TYR A 115 0.63 -12.94 13.77
CA TYR A 115 -0.03 -13.34 12.51
C TYR A 115 0.94 -13.38 11.33
N PHE A 116 2.01 -12.62 11.44
CA PHE A 116 3.12 -12.48 10.50
C PHE A 116 4.31 -11.84 11.22
N ARG A 117 5.47 -11.87 10.58
CA ARG A 117 6.69 -11.24 11.07
C ARG A 117 7.05 -10.06 10.18
N SER A 118 7.56 -8.96 10.74
CA SER A 118 7.69 -7.67 10.07
C SER A 118 9.06 -7.04 10.20
N ILE A 119 9.62 -6.54 9.10
CA ILE A 119 10.73 -5.59 9.09
C ILE A 119 10.26 -4.27 8.49
N TYR A 120 10.80 -3.15 9.00
CA TYR A 120 10.41 -1.80 8.58
C TYR A 120 11.62 -0.97 8.17
N PHE A 121 11.43 -0.15 7.16
CA PHE A 121 12.40 0.84 6.69
C PHE A 121 11.68 2.01 6.03
N GLN A 122 12.42 3.03 5.59
CA GLN A 122 11.86 4.18 4.89
C GLN A 122 12.45 4.28 3.49
N ASP A 123 11.61 4.74 2.56
CA ASP A 123 12.06 5.18 1.25
C ASP A 123 12.81 6.53 1.33
N PRO A 124 13.37 7.03 0.23
CA PRO A 124 14.13 8.29 0.24
C PRO A 124 13.33 9.54 0.67
N ASP A 125 12.00 9.52 0.56
CA ASP A 125 11.14 10.63 0.99
C ASP A 125 10.53 10.43 2.38
N GLY A 126 10.71 9.24 2.97
CA GLY A 126 10.27 8.91 4.32
C GLY A 126 9.00 8.08 4.39
N LEU A 127 8.47 7.58 3.25
CA LEU A 127 7.38 6.61 3.25
C LEU A 127 7.83 5.36 4.03
N ILE A 128 7.04 4.98 5.02
CA ILE A 128 7.33 3.78 5.81
C ILE A 128 6.90 2.56 5.00
N ILE A 129 7.86 1.68 4.75
CA ILE A 129 7.66 0.41 4.05
C ILE A 129 7.89 -0.73 5.03
N GLU A 130 7.02 -1.71 4.95
CA GLU A 130 7.13 -2.98 5.66
C GLU A 130 7.38 -4.11 4.66
N ILE A 131 8.18 -5.10 5.04
CA ILE A 131 8.15 -6.42 4.41
C ILE A 131 7.63 -7.40 5.46
N ALA A 132 6.46 -7.96 5.20
CA ALA A 132 5.76 -8.90 6.08
C ALA A 132 5.82 -10.33 5.55
N THR A 133 5.99 -11.31 6.42
CA THR A 133 5.87 -12.71 6.02
C THR A 133 4.41 -13.09 5.78
N ARG A 134 4.16 -14.03 4.87
CA ARG A 134 2.81 -14.52 4.56
C ARG A 134 2.04 -15.07 5.77
N GLY A 135 2.70 -15.69 6.70
CA GLY A 135 2.06 -16.39 7.81
C GLY A 135 2.79 -16.26 9.13
N PRO A 136 2.17 -16.88 10.14
CA PRO A 136 1.22 -18.01 10.14
C PRO A 136 -0.24 -17.68 9.76
N GLY A 137 -0.65 -16.42 9.79
CA GLY A 137 -2.00 -15.97 9.39
C GLY A 137 -2.98 -15.87 10.56
N TRP A 138 -4.21 -15.44 10.24
CA TRP A 138 -5.20 -15.01 11.24
C TRP A 138 -5.74 -16.11 12.13
N THR A 139 -5.71 -17.36 11.65
CA THR A 139 -6.27 -18.53 12.37
C THR A 139 -5.33 -19.16 13.39
N VAL A 140 -4.20 -18.52 13.66
CA VAL A 140 -3.23 -19.00 14.64
C VAL A 140 -3.80 -19.02 16.07
N ASP A 141 -4.72 -18.13 16.37
CA ASP A 141 -5.32 -17.94 17.70
C ASP A 141 -6.84 -17.77 17.71
N GLU A 142 -7.49 -17.82 16.54
CA GLU A 142 -8.95 -17.77 16.39
C GLU A 142 -9.44 -18.75 15.32
N ALA A 143 -10.62 -19.31 15.52
CA ALA A 143 -11.28 -20.13 14.50
C ALA A 143 -11.71 -19.28 13.29
N PRO A 144 -11.74 -19.84 12.07
CA PRO A 144 -12.06 -19.08 10.86
C PRO A 144 -13.41 -18.34 10.89
N ASP A 145 -14.40 -18.89 11.57
CA ASP A 145 -15.75 -18.32 11.73
C ASP A 145 -15.85 -17.28 12.87
N ALA A 146 -14.83 -17.21 13.74
CA ALA A 146 -14.77 -16.30 14.88
C ALA A 146 -13.80 -15.12 14.66
N LEU A 147 -13.13 -15.02 13.50
CA LEU A 147 -12.14 -13.99 13.23
C LEU A 147 -12.70 -12.58 13.49
N GLY A 148 -11.93 -11.79 14.24
CA GLY A 148 -12.22 -10.38 14.52
C GLY A 148 -13.44 -10.11 15.38
N GLN A 149 -14.02 -11.12 16.04
CA GLN A 149 -15.16 -10.96 16.94
C GLN A 149 -14.73 -10.55 18.35
N GLU A 150 -13.57 -11.03 18.81
CA GLU A 150 -13.05 -10.76 20.15
C GLU A 150 -11.74 -9.96 20.10
N LEU A 151 -11.51 -9.18 21.14
CA LEU A 151 -10.22 -8.52 21.34
C LEU A 151 -9.18 -9.58 21.81
N ARG A 152 -8.13 -9.74 21.02
CA ARG A 152 -6.98 -10.64 21.30
C ARG A 152 -5.72 -9.79 21.49
N PRO A 153 -5.39 -9.37 22.73
CA PRO A 153 -4.16 -8.65 22.99
C PRO A 153 -2.92 -9.47 22.60
N PRO A 154 -1.85 -8.84 22.13
CA PRO A 154 -0.61 -9.55 21.81
C PRO A 154 0.04 -10.13 23.08
N PRO A 155 0.83 -11.21 22.95
CA PRO A 155 1.70 -11.68 24.04
C PRO A 155 2.61 -10.55 24.52
N VAL A 156 2.74 -10.38 25.83
CA VAL A 156 3.49 -9.26 26.44
C VAL A 156 4.92 -9.18 25.92
N GLU A 157 5.58 -10.33 25.76
CA GLU A 157 6.95 -10.46 25.28
C GLU A 157 7.17 -9.99 23.84
N THR A 158 6.10 -9.76 23.06
CA THR A 158 6.17 -9.21 21.70
C THR A 158 5.98 -7.69 21.65
N THR A 159 5.61 -7.08 22.79
CA THR A 159 5.28 -5.65 22.85
C THR A 159 6.49 -4.76 23.16
N ALA A 160 6.42 -3.50 22.75
CA ALA A 160 7.46 -2.52 23.07
C ALA A 160 7.66 -2.38 24.59
N GLY A 161 8.92 -2.33 25.03
CA GLY A 161 9.30 -2.26 26.43
C GLY A 161 9.40 -3.63 27.13
N HIS A 162 8.93 -4.73 26.51
CA HIS A 162 9.03 -6.07 27.05
C HIS A 162 9.81 -7.03 26.14
N ARG A 163 9.84 -6.78 24.83
CA ARG A 163 10.61 -7.56 23.87
C ARG A 163 12.12 -7.25 23.95
N ASP A 164 12.97 -8.22 23.62
CA ASP A 164 14.42 -8.03 23.57
C ASP A 164 14.82 -7.35 22.25
N GLU A 165 14.86 -6.02 22.28
CA GLU A 165 15.23 -5.20 21.10
C GLU A 165 16.65 -5.49 20.58
N ALA A 166 17.59 -5.88 21.48
CA ALA A 166 18.96 -6.19 21.08
C ALA A 166 19.04 -7.53 20.34
N ALA A 167 18.33 -8.55 20.82
CA ALA A 167 18.21 -9.83 20.14
C ALA A 167 17.51 -9.66 18.78
N ILE A 168 16.41 -8.89 18.71
CA ILE A 168 15.70 -8.59 17.45
C ILE A 168 16.62 -7.88 16.46
N ALA A 169 17.35 -6.86 16.90
CA ALA A 169 18.26 -6.12 16.02
C ALA A 169 19.39 -7.00 15.47
N ALA A 170 19.86 -7.97 16.26
CA ALA A 170 20.92 -8.91 15.86
C ALA A 170 20.47 -9.95 14.81
N VAL A 171 19.17 -10.23 14.69
CA VAL A 171 18.67 -11.18 13.70
C VAL A 171 18.94 -10.64 12.30
N THR A 172 19.66 -11.38 11.49
CA THR A 172 19.93 -11.09 10.07
C THR A 172 20.39 -12.36 9.37
N TRP A 173 20.32 -12.39 8.06
CA TRP A 173 20.95 -13.46 7.28
C TRP A 173 22.48 -13.40 7.45
N PRO A 174 23.15 -14.53 7.72
CA PRO A 174 24.57 -14.51 8.10
C PRO A 174 25.52 -14.12 6.95
N GLU A 175 25.14 -14.44 5.72
CA GLU A 175 25.95 -14.24 4.55
C GLU A 175 25.58 -12.96 3.78
N PRO A 176 26.52 -12.35 3.02
CA PRO A 176 26.16 -11.26 2.11
C PRO A 176 25.12 -11.70 1.08
N VAL A 177 24.15 -10.83 0.81
CA VAL A 177 23.16 -11.00 -0.27
C VAL A 177 23.57 -10.08 -1.41
N PRO A 178 24.12 -10.61 -2.51
CA PRO A 178 24.70 -9.79 -3.59
C PRO A 178 23.65 -9.17 -4.51
N ALA A 179 22.47 -9.78 -4.60
CA ALA A 179 21.37 -9.34 -5.46
C ALA A 179 20.01 -9.86 -4.91
N ILE A 180 18.95 -9.24 -5.33
CA ILE A 180 17.58 -9.76 -5.16
C ILE A 180 17.41 -10.92 -6.15
N ASP A 181 17.01 -12.08 -5.68
CA ASP A 181 16.73 -13.27 -6.50
C ASP A 181 15.23 -13.58 -6.53
N ALA A 182 14.87 -14.64 -7.25
CA ALA A 182 13.48 -15.06 -7.44
C ALA A 182 12.73 -15.35 -6.12
N GLU A 183 13.41 -15.82 -5.05
CA GLU A 183 12.78 -16.06 -3.77
C GLU A 183 12.49 -14.76 -3.00
N MET A 184 13.25 -13.70 -3.31
CA MET A 184 13.09 -12.39 -2.71
C MET A 184 12.12 -11.49 -3.48
N THR A 185 11.61 -11.89 -4.65
CA THR A 185 10.70 -11.07 -5.45
C THR A 185 9.46 -10.66 -4.66
N LEU A 186 9.12 -9.38 -4.70
CA LEU A 186 7.93 -8.81 -4.06
C LEU A 186 6.78 -8.83 -5.08
N GLU A 187 5.94 -9.85 -5.02
CA GLU A 187 4.88 -10.09 -6.00
C GLU A 187 3.63 -9.25 -5.75
N ARG A 188 3.40 -8.86 -4.47
CA ARG A 188 2.19 -8.11 -4.08
C ARG A 188 2.39 -7.37 -2.77
N MET A 189 1.48 -6.42 -2.52
CA MET A 189 1.30 -5.87 -1.19
C MET A 189 0.76 -6.94 -0.25
N HIS A 190 1.12 -6.86 1.03
CA HIS A 190 0.52 -7.68 2.10
C HIS A 190 -0.70 -6.97 2.67
N HIS A 191 -0.52 -5.73 3.12
CA HIS A 191 -1.57 -4.89 3.70
C HIS A 191 -1.21 -3.41 3.63
N ILE A 192 -2.21 -2.57 3.93
CA ILE A 192 -2.04 -1.12 4.13
C ILE A 192 -2.51 -0.79 5.54
N THR A 193 -1.69 -0.05 6.31
CA THR A 193 -2.04 0.41 7.66
C THR A 193 -2.17 1.93 7.68
N PHE A 194 -3.25 2.44 8.28
CA PHE A 194 -3.50 3.86 8.45
C PHE A 194 -3.85 4.24 9.90
N MET A 195 -4.06 5.52 10.17
CA MET A 195 -4.34 6.04 11.50
C MET A 195 -5.76 6.62 11.56
N ALA A 196 -6.60 6.07 12.44
CA ALA A 196 -8.00 6.43 12.60
C ALA A 196 -8.26 7.14 13.94
N SER A 197 -9.18 8.11 13.93
CA SER A 197 -9.59 8.83 15.16
C SER A 197 -10.59 8.06 16.02
N ASP A 198 -11.20 7.01 15.47
CA ASP A 198 -12.15 6.13 16.15
C ASP A 198 -12.13 4.75 15.49
N ALA A 199 -11.59 3.76 16.23
CA ALA A 199 -11.39 2.42 15.69
C ALA A 199 -12.69 1.72 15.31
N GLU A 200 -13.76 1.90 16.10
CA GLU A 200 -15.03 1.21 15.87
C GLU A 200 -15.86 1.87 14.76
N ARG A 201 -15.87 3.19 14.69
CA ARG A 201 -16.49 3.92 13.58
C ARG A 201 -15.85 3.51 12.25
N THR A 202 -14.53 3.39 12.24
CA THR A 202 -13.78 2.92 11.07
C THR A 202 -14.12 1.48 10.75
N MET A 203 -14.20 0.58 11.76
CA MET A 203 -14.62 -0.81 11.57
C MET A 203 -16.00 -0.89 10.91
N ALA A 204 -16.98 -0.14 11.43
CA ALA A 204 -18.33 -0.10 10.86
C ALA A 204 -18.31 0.33 9.38
N PHE A 205 -17.54 1.37 9.04
CA PHE A 205 -17.43 1.83 7.65
C PHE A 205 -16.86 0.74 6.72
N TYR A 206 -15.74 0.13 7.07
CA TYR A 206 -15.12 -0.88 6.21
C TYR A 206 -15.93 -2.18 6.17
N ALA A 207 -16.56 -2.60 7.28
CA ALA A 207 -17.35 -3.82 7.32
C ALA A 207 -18.76 -3.64 6.72
N GLU A 208 -19.47 -2.58 7.09
CA GLU A 208 -20.90 -2.42 6.72
C GLU A 208 -21.05 -1.73 5.36
N THR A 209 -20.26 -0.67 5.10
CA THR A 209 -20.35 0.06 3.83
C THR A 209 -19.56 -0.64 2.73
N LEU A 210 -18.30 -1.03 2.99
CA LEU A 210 -17.45 -1.67 1.97
C LEU A 210 -17.57 -3.21 1.94
N GLY A 211 -18.28 -3.82 2.90
CA GLY A 211 -18.51 -5.26 2.93
C GLY A 211 -17.24 -6.08 3.20
N MET A 212 -16.20 -5.45 3.77
CA MET A 212 -14.97 -6.16 4.12
C MET A 212 -15.16 -6.94 5.43
N ARG A 213 -14.60 -8.14 5.47
CA ARG A 213 -14.72 -9.01 6.63
C ARG A 213 -13.78 -8.57 7.75
N PRO A 214 -14.24 -8.42 9.02
CA PRO A 214 -13.35 -8.32 10.17
C PRO A 214 -12.45 -9.55 10.28
N LEU A 215 -11.15 -9.34 10.44
CA LEU A 215 -10.13 -10.41 10.53
C LEU A 215 -9.53 -10.49 11.92
N LYS A 216 -9.24 -9.34 12.54
CA LYS A 216 -8.60 -9.29 13.84
C LYS A 216 -8.94 -8.01 14.60
N ARG A 217 -9.11 -8.17 15.91
CA ARG A 217 -9.14 -7.08 16.88
C ARG A 217 -8.01 -7.32 17.87
N THR A 218 -7.01 -6.46 17.90
CA THR A 218 -5.89 -6.54 18.82
C THR A 218 -5.47 -5.14 19.31
N ILE A 219 -4.34 -5.04 19.96
CA ILE A 219 -3.75 -3.78 20.43
C ILE A 219 -2.44 -3.58 19.67
N ASN A 220 -2.09 -2.33 19.40
CA ASN A 220 -0.84 -1.98 18.77
C ASN A 220 0.35 -2.48 19.64
N PHE A 221 1.21 -3.28 19.08
CA PHE A 221 2.38 -3.87 19.76
C PHE A 221 3.38 -2.83 20.26
N ASP A 222 3.35 -1.62 19.67
CA ASP A 222 4.26 -0.52 19.98
C ASP A 222 3.59 0.60 20.80
N ASP A 223 2.25 0.60 20.90
CA ASP A 223 1.45 1.56 21.69
C ASP A 223 0.24 0.84 22.31
N PRO A 224 0.33 0.33 23.55
CA PRO A 224 -0.73 -0.47 24.16
C PRO A 224 -2.02 0.31 24.43
N THR A 225 -2.04 1.62 24.22
CA THR A 225 -3.23 2.46 24.34
C THR A 225 -4.05 2.56 23.04
N SER A 226 -3.51 2.04 21.94
CA SER A 226 -4.07 2.13 20.60
C SER A 226 -4.61 0.77 20.15
N PRO A 227 -5.93 0.58 19.94
CA PRO A 227 -6.46 -0.58 19.23
C PRO A 227 -5.83 -0.73 17.85
N HIS A 228 -5.63 -1.98 17.42
CA HIS A 228 -5.17 -2.31 16.08
C HIS A 228 -6.16 -3.29 15.45
N LEU A 229 -6.90 -2.83 14.45
CA LEU A 229 -7.98 -3.58 13.85
C LEU A 229 -7.68 -3.88 12.39
N TYR A 230 -8.20 -5.03 11.91
CA TYR A 230 -7.93 -5.54 10.57
C TYR A 230 -9.22 -5.99 9.91
N VAL A 231 -9.37 -5.65 8.64
CA VAL A 231 -10.40 -6.17 7.75
C VAL A 231 -9.75 -6.70 6.48
N GLY A 232 -10.45 -7.57 5.76
CA GLY A 232 -9.97 -8.08 4.47
C GLY A 232 -11.09 -8.52 3.55
N ALA A 233 -10.77 -8.67 2.28
CA ALA A 233 -11.64 -9.36 1.35
C ALA A 233 -11.46 -10.88 1.50
N GLY A 234 -12.53 -11.63 1.33
CA GLY A 234 -12.50 -13.10 1.40
C GLY A 234 -12.01 -13.64 2.74
N ASP A 235 -10.93 -14.39 2.73
CA ASP A 235 -10.29 -15.00 3.91
C ASP A 235 -9.21 -14.13 4.55
N GLY A 236 -8.95 -12.95 4.00
CA GLY A 236 -7.91 -12.04 4.47
C GLY A 236 -6.49 -12.46 4.06
N ALA A 237 -6.36 -13.08 2.89
CA ALA A 237 -5.06 -13.37 2.31
C ALA A 237 -4.23 -12.09 2.10
N PRO A 238 -2.88 -12.16 2.05
CA PRO A 238 -2.05 -11.04 1.64
C PRO A 238 -2.55 -10.40 0.33
N GLY A 239 -2.56 -9.06 0.29
CA GLY A 239 -3.12 -8.29 -0.83
C GLY A 239 -4.59 -7.92 -0.67
N THR A 240 -5.26 -8.41 0.37
CA THR A 240 -6.68 -8.12 0.60
C THR A 240 -6.93 -7.35 1.89
N VAL A 241 -5.88 -7.07 2.68
CA VAL A 241 -6.00 -6.61 4.07
C VAL A 241 -5.79 -5.11 4.19
N ILE A 242 -6.72 -4.47 4.88
CA ILE A 242 -6.65 -3.09 5.35
C ILE A 242 -6.67 -3.09 6.88
N THR A 243 -5.82 -2.28 7.50
CA THR A 243 -5.69 -2.24 8.95
C THR A 243 -5.48 -0.81 9.44
N TRP A 244 -5.77 -0.56 10.71
CA TRP A 244 -5.58 0.77 11.30
C TRP A 244 -5.25 0.73 12.78
N PHE A 245 -4.48 1.73 13.18
CA PHE A 245 -4.31 2.09 14.58
C PHE A 245 -5.42 3.07 14.97
N GLY A 246 -6.21 2.72 15.98
CA GLY A 246 -7.28 3.58 16.50
C GLY A 246 -6.76 4.49 17.61
N TYR A 247 -7.10 5.77 17.54
CA TYR A 247 -6.77 6.76 18.57
C TYR A 247 -8.04 7.42 19.09
N ARG A 248 -7.98 7.93 20.32
CA ARG A 248 -9.09 8.71 20.85
C ARG A 248 -9.16 10.06 20.14
N PRO A 249 -10.34 10.62 19.87
CA PRO A 249 -10.48 11.96 19.32
C PRO A 249 -9.62 12.98 20.09
N GLY A 250 -8.80 13.76 19.38
CA GLY A 250 -7.90 14.76 19.95
C GLY A 250 -6.62 14.24 20.62
N SER A 251 -6.39 12.93 20.73
CA SER A 251 -5.17 12.37 21.32
C SER A 251 -3.96 12.38 20.37
N ARG A 252 -4.22 12.49 19.08
CA ARG A 252 -3.18 12.58 18.02
C ARG A 252 -3.55 13.68 17.03
N PRO A 253 -2.58 14.43 16.51
CA PRO A 253 -2.82 15.41 15.45
C PRO A 253 -3.28 14.72 14.15
N ARG A 254 -3.92 15.49 13.28
CA ARG A 254 -4.12 15.06 11.90
C ARG A 254 -2.76 14.94 11.20
N GLY A 255 -2.65 13.93 10.34
CA GLY A 255 -1.52 13.81 9.46
C GLY A 255 -1.56 14.86 8.35
N VAL A 256 -0.45 14.97 7.64
CA VAL A 256 -0.33 15.87 6.48
C VAL A 256 0.10 15.04 5.29
N VAL A 257 -0.73 15.00 4.25
CA VAL A 257 -0.37 14.40 2.97
C VAL A 257 0.63 15.31 2.26
N GLY A 258 1.71 14.74 1.80
CA GLY A 258 2.79 15.43 1.12
C GLY A 258 3.91 14.46 0.77
N ARG A 259 5.11 14.94 0.50
CA ARG A 259 6.25 14.08 0.14
C ARG A 259 6.52 13.03 1.22
N GLY A 260 6.69 11.78 0.80
CA GLY A 260 6.88 10.63 1.68
C GLY A 260 5.61 10.12 2.34
N MET A 261 4.42 10.51 1.82
CA MET A 261 3.13 10.04 2.32
C MET A 261 2.27 9.50 1.17
N THR A 262 1.33 8.64 1.53
CA THR A 262 0.29 8.16 0.63
C THR A 262 -0.68 9.28 0.31
N HIS A 263 -1.02 9.42 -0.99
CA HIS A 263 -2.10 10.27 -1.47
C HIS A 263 -3.46 9.55 -1.34
N HIS A 264 -3.54 8.33 -1.86
CA HIS A 264 -4.73 7.47 -1.80
C HIS A 264 -4.33 6.00 -1.93
N PHE A 265 -5.27 5.11 -1.63
CA PHE A 265 -5.16 3.71 -1.99
C PHE A 265 -6.44 3.22 -2.66
N ALA A 266 -6.27 2.27 -3.57
CA ALA A 266 -7.35 1.74 -4.39
C ALA A 266 -7.69 0.30 -4.03
N LEU A 267 -8.97 0.01 -4.00
CA LEU A 267 -9.56 -1.31 -3.85
C LEU A 267 -9.98 -1.84 -5.23
N ASN A 268 -9.70 -3.12 -5.48
CA ASN A 268 -9.92 -3.74 -6.77
C ASN A 268 -11.33 -4.31 -6.92
N VAL A 269 -11.95 -4.04 -8.06
CA VAL A 269 -13.17 -4.70 -8.54
C VAL A 269 -12.96 -5.27 -9.94
N ALA A 270 -13.78 -6.23 -10.31
CA ALA A 270 -13.58 -6.99 -11.55
C ALA A 270 -13.67 -6.11 -12.82
N ASP A 271 -14.70 -5.27 -12.91
CA ASP A 271 -15.05 -4.54 -14.12
C ASP A 271 -15.89 -3.29 -13.85
N GLU A 272 -16.33 -2.63 -14.92
CA GLU A 272 -17.14 -1.40 -14.85
C GLU A 272 -18.56 -1.65 -14.30
N ASP A 273 -19.14 -2.82 -14.48
CA ASP A 273 -20.46 -3.11 -13.94
C ASP A 273 -20.38 -3.23 -12.42
N ALA A 274 -19.35 -3.90 -11.92
CA ALA A 274 -19.04 -3.93 -10.50
C ALA A 274 -18.77 -2.52 -9.94
N GLN A 275 -18.04 -1.67 -10.66
CA GLN A 275 -17.76 -0.29 -10.25
C GLN A 275 -19.03 0.58 -10.22
N ARG A 276 -19.95 0.44 -11.19
CA ARG A 276 -21.25 1.13 -11.18
C ARG A 276 -22.09 0.72 -9.97
N ALA A 277 -22.13 -0.58 -9.67
CA ALA A 277 -22.81 -1.07 -8.47
C ALA A 277 -22.24 -0.48 -7.18
N TRP A 278 -20.92 -0.25 -7.13
CA TRP A 278 -20.29 0.44 -6.01
C TRP A 278 -20.65 1.91 -5.92
N GLN A 279 -20.74 2.62 -7.03
CA GLN A 279 -21.21 4.01 -7.04
C GLN A 279 -22.62 4.14 -6.46
N GLU A 280 -23.53 3.26 -6.85
CA GLU A 280 -24.90 3.19 -6.30
C GLU A 280 -24.90 2.83 -4.80
N ARG A 281 -24.08 1.86 -4.39
CA ARG A 281 -23.96 1.43 -2.98
C ARG A 281 -23.44 2.55 -2.08
N LEU A 282 -22.40 3.27 -2.50
CA LEU A 282 -21.86 4.41 -1.77
C LEU A 282 -22.89 5.53 -1.67
N ALA A 283 -23.61 5.85 -2.75
CA ALA A 283 -24.68 6.84 -2.75
C ALA A 283 -25.81 6.45 -1.78
N ALA A 284 -26.23 5.18 -1.77
CA ALA A 284 -27.25 4.65 -0.86
C ALA A 284 -26.78 4.72 0.61
N ALA A 285 -25.50 4.57 0.88
CA ALA A 285 -24.89 4.72 2.20
C ALA A 285 -24.64 6.20 2.58
N GLY A 286 -24.97 7.15 1.71
CA GLY A 286 -24.74 8.59 1.95
C GLY A 286 -23.25 8.99 1.88
N VAL A 287 -22.42 8.18 1.22
CA VAL A 287 -20.99 8.47 1.01
C VAL A 287 -20.82 9.14 -0.36
N PRO A 288 -20.42 10.42 -0.40
CA PRO A 288 -20.16 11.09 -1.67
C PRO A 288 -19.00 10.43 -2.43
N ALA A 289 -19.23 10.11 -3.70
CA ALA A 289 -18.20 9.58 -4.59
C ALA A 289 -18.17 10.42 -5.89
N THR A 290 -17.03 10.38 -6.58
CA THR A 290 -16.90 11.03 -7.89
C THR A 290 -17.72 10.28 -8.94
N GLU A 291 -17.90 10.91 -10.10
CA GLU A 291 -18.23 10.18 -11.33
C GLU A 291 -17.11 9.17 -11.67
N ILE A 292 -17.40 8.27 -12.61
CA ILE A 292 -16.40 7.31 -13.09
C ILE A 292 -15.39 8.07 -13.96
N LEU A 293 -14.12 8.03 -13.54
CA LEU A 293 -13.01 8.67 -14.22
C LEU A 293 -12.20 7.65 -15.01
N ASP A 294 -11.92 7.95 -16.27
CA ASP A 294 -11.02 7.14 -17.09
C ASP A 294 -9.57 7.47 -16.74
N ARG A 295 -8.84 6.45 -16.25
CA ARG A 295 -7.42 6.54 -15.93
C ARG A 295 -6.56 5.83 -16.97
N GLN A 296 -7.05 5.63 -18.19
CA GLN A 296 -6.41 4.95 -19.30
C GLN A 296 -6.25 3.43 -19.05
N TYR A 297 -5.64 3.05 -17.96
CA TYR A 297 -5.27 1.67 -17.62
C TYR A 297 -6.31 0.95 -16.75
N PHE A 298 -7.18 1.71 -16.14
CA PHE A 298 -8.33 1.29 -15.32
C PHE A 298 -9.30 2.47 -15.20
N LYS A 299 -10.50 2.20 -14.70
CA LYS A 299 -11.47 3.23 -14.35
C LYS A 299 -11.58 3.36 -12.85
N SER A 300 -11.88 4.58 -12.37
CA SER A 300 -11.80 4.93 -10.95
C SER A 300 -13.01 5.72 -10.49
N ILE A 301 -13.48 5.42 -9.26
CA ILE A 301 -14.31 6.32 -8.46
C ILE A 301 -13.59 6.61 -7.16
N TYR A 302 -13.64 7.86 -6.69
CA TYR A 302 -12.97 8.31 -5.47
C TYR A 302 -13.99 8.73 -4.42
N PHE A 303 -13.70 8.40 -3.16
CA PHE A 303 -14.50 8.78 -2.01
C PHE A 303 -13.60 8.89 -0.78
N GLN A 304 -14.15 9.23 0.39
CA GLN A 304 -13.37 9.34 1.62
C GLN A 304 -13.93 8.42 2.69
N ASP A 305 -13.03 7.88 3.51
CA ASP A 305 -13.39 7.22 4.75
C ASP A 305 -13.78 8.24 5.84
N PRO A 306 -14.24 7.80 7.02
CA PRO A 306 -14.65 8.71 8.10
C PRO A 306 -13.58 9.68 8.62
N ASP A 307 -12.29 9.39 8.39
CA ASP A 307 -11.17 10.26 8.78
C ASP A 307 -10.57 11.05 7.62
N GLY A 308 -11.13 10.91 6.41
CA GLY A 308 -10.76 11.69 5.23
C GLY A 308 -9.61 11.07 4.43
N HIS A 309 -9.28 9.78 4.64
CA HIS A 309 -8.43 9.07 3.68
C HIS A 309 -9.12 9.03 2.33
N ILE A 310 -8.41 9.36 1.29
CA ILE A 310 -8.91 9.19 -0.07
C ILE A 310 -8.82 7.71 -0.43
N LEU A 311 -9.97 7.11 -0.67
CA LEU A 311 -10.14 5.76 -1.19
C LEU A 311 -10.53 5.83 -2.66
N GLU A 312 -10.13 4.80 -3.38
CA GLU A 312 -10.50 4.58 -4.76
C GLU A 312 -11.09 3.19 -4.91
N ILE A 313 -12.08 3.02 -5.77
CA ILE A 313 -12.44 1.72 -6.33
C ILE A 313 -12.03 1.71 -7.79
N ALA A 314 -11.07 0.84 -8.12
CA ALA A 314 -10.48 0.71 -9.44
C ALA A 314 -10.88 -0.61 -10.10
N THR A 315 -11.14 -0.56 -11.42
CA THR A 315 -11.37 -1.78 -12.21
C THR A 315 -10.06 -2.50 -12.49
N ALA A 316 -10.07 -3.83 -12.56
CA ALA A 316 -8.88 -4.62 -12.88
C ALA A 316 -8.28 -4.34 -14.27
N GLY A 317 -9.08 -3.88 -15.20
CA GLY A 317 -8.66 -3.63 -16.59
C GLY A 317 -9.05 -2.26 -17.11
N PRO A 318 -8.56 -1.94 -18.32
CA PRO A 318 -7.93 -2.79 -19.35
C PRO A 318 -6.46 -3.19 -19.09
N GLY A 319 -5.77 -2.55 -18.14
CA GLY A 319 -4.39 -2.87 -17.78
C GLY A 319 -3.33 -2.11 -18.60
N PHE A 320 -2.05 -2.29 -18.24
CA PHE A 320 -0.95 -1.46 -18.73
C PHE A 320 -0.43 -1.84 -20.13
N ALA A 321 -0.81 -3.00 -20.65
CA ALA A 321 -0.38 -3.48 -21.95
C ALA A 321 -1.17 -2.92 -23.14
N ILE A 322 -2.14 -2.02 -22.90
CA ILE A 322 -2.97 -1.46 -23.98
C ILE A 322 -2.20 -0.52 -24.93
N ASP A 323 -1.09 0.04 -24.47
CA ASP A 323 -0.29 1.03 -25.21
C ASP A 323 1.21 0.72 -25.20
N GLU A 324 1.64 -0.39 -24.59
CA GLU A 324 3.01 -0.88 -24.59
C GLU A 324 3.04 -2.41 -24.68
N ASP A 325 4.10 -2.94 -25.28
CA ASP A 325 4.37 -4.37 -25.25
C ASP A 325 4.59 -4.84 -23.79
N PRO A 326 3.96 -5.93 -23.32
CA PRO A 326 4.10 -6.42 -21.93
C PRO A 326 5.55 -6.67 -21.50
N THR A 327 6.45 -6.96 -22.44
CA THR A 327 7.88 -7.17 -22.15
C THR A 327 8.66 -5.87 -22.00
N HIS A 328 8.10 -4.74 -22.44
CA HIS A 328 8.72 -3.40 -22.48
C HIS A 328 7.95 -2.34 -21.70
N LEU A 329 7.11 -2.76 -20.74
CA LEU A 329 6.36 -1.83 -19.89
C LEU A 329 7.29 -0.87 -19.15
N GLY A 330 6.91 0.43 -19.15
CA GLY A 330 7.57 1.47 -18.38
C GLY A 330 8.88 1.98 -18.96
N GLU A 331 9.27 1.60 -20.19
CA GLU A 331 10.50 2.07 -20.82
C GLU A 331 10.37 3.47 -21.44
N ALA A 332 9.15 3.91 -21.75
CA ALA A 332 8.91 5.20 -22.37
C ALA A 332 7.74 5.98 -21.72
N LEU A 333 7.79 7.31 -21.85
CA LEU A 333 6.67 8.16 -21.47
C LEU A 333 5.44 7.87 -22.33
N ARG A 334 4.36 7.45 -21.71
CA ARG A 334 3.05 7.22 -22.33
C ARG A 334 2.06 8.30 -21.89
N LEU A 335 1.34 8.82 -22.84
CA LEU A 335 0.27 9.79 -22.61
C LEU A 335 -1.05 9.23 -23.13
N PRO A 336 -2.17 9.53 -22.47
CA PRO A 336 -3.47 9.18 -23.01
C PRO A 336 -3.78 10.03 -24.27
N ALA A 337 -4.66 9.53 -25.13
CA ALA A 337 -4.96 10.17 -26.42
C ALA A 337 -5.36 11.65 -26.30
N TRP A 338 -6.01 12.04 -25.22
CA TRP A 338 -6.43 13.43 -24.98
C TRP A 338 -5.29 14.39 -24.58
N LEU A 339 -4.10 13.87 -24.22
CA LEU A 339 -2.90 14.65 -23.90
C LEU A 339 -1.83 14.58 -25.00
N GLU A 340 -2.00 13.72 -26.01
CA GLU A 340 -0.99 13.54 -27.07
C GLU A 340 -0.74 14.80 -27.91
N ALA A 341 -1.73 15.67 -28.09
CA ALA A 341 -1.55 16.94 -28.79
C ALA A 341 -0.55 17.88 -28.10
N ASP A 342 -0.40 17.74 -26.76
CA ASP A 342 0.48 18.57 -25.94
C ASP A 342 1.78 17.85 -25.56
N ARG A 343 2.10 16.70 -26.15
CA ARG A 343 3.24 15.83 -25.79
C ARG A 343 4.57 16.58 -25.66
N GLU A 344 4.92 17.43 -26.63
CA GLU A 344 6.19 18.17 -26.59
C GLU A 344 6.24 19.16 -25.41
N ALA A 345 5.14 19.87 -25.15
CA ALA A 345 5.03 20.81 -24.05
C ALA A 345 5.05 20.09 -22.69
N ILE A 346 4.43 18.91 -22.58
CA ILE A 346 4.43 18.08 -21.39
C ILE A 346 5.84 17.52 -21.15
N ALA A 347 6.43 16.86 -22.15
CA ALA A 347 7.76 16.27 -22.04
C ALA A 347 8.84 17.33 -21.72
N GLY A 348 8.71 18.54 -22.23
CA GLY A 348 9.63 19.64 -21.96
C GLY A 348 9.62 20.15 -20.51
N ARG A 349 8.59 19.84 -19.72
CA ARG A 349 8.52 20.15 -18.28
C ARG A 349 9.06 19.06 -17.40
N LEU A 350 9.07 17.82 -17.88
CA LEU A 350 9.53 16.66 -17.14
C LEU A 350 11.04 16.50 -17.24
N ARG A 351 11.68 16.12 -16.14
CA ARG A 351 13.11 15.75 -16.16
C ARG A 351 13.24 14.35 -16.79
N PRO A 352 14.14 14.16 -17.80
CA PRO A 352 14.36 12.85 -18.39
C PRO A 352 14.70 11.80 -17.32
N LEU A 353 14.08 10.62 -17.40
CA LEU A 353 14.36 9.49 -16.52
C LEU A 353 15.32 8.50 -17.20
N THR A 354 16.24 7.98 -16.42
CA THR A 354 17.06 6.82 -16.79
C THR A 354 16.46 5.58 -16.12
N VAL A 355 15.95 4.67 -16.93
CA VAL A 355 15.48 3.34 -16.50
C VAL A 355 16.64 2.39 -16.74
N GLY A 356 17.10 1.72 -15.67
CA GLY A 356 18.24 0.79 -15.72
C GLY A 356 17.81 -0.60 -16.13
#